data_7922bb2b076197c48114ff8a469f42cf
#
_entry.id   7922bb2b076197c48114ff8a469f42cf
#
_cell.length_a   1.000
_cell.length_b   1.000
_cell.length_c   1.000
_cell.angle_alpha   90.00
_cell.angle_beta   90.00
_cell.angle_gamma   90.00
#
_symmetry.space_group_name_H-M   'P 1'
#
loop_
_entity.id
_entity.type
_entity.pdbx_description
1 polymer ?
#
loop_
_entity_poly.entity_id
_entity_poly.type
_entity_poly.pdbx_seq_one_letter_code
_entity_poly.pdbx_strand_id
1 'polypeptide(L)'
;MKPTQPLKFLLGLAITCLFSIAQAKIINPNNLVNKSTLGCNFSSEQSVFLSDFYGALLKDKVASKNISGRLYTIKDSDYVLQGFYSIGHNFIHKDKIILEYTGLDLNFKKFNMNILRIAAFSENDNGDENFGYYFIIRDMPEKTSQRMRYLGIEPQNLILEKTSAGNTRLKCILVG
;
A
#
# COMPACT_ATOMS: atom_id res chain seq x y z
N MET A 1 -2.61 78.27 22.35
CA MET A 1 -1.60 77.24 21.79
C MET A 1 -1.97 75.94 22.35
N LYS A 2 -2.44 74.98 21.48
CA LYS A 2 -2.75 73.60 21.84
C LYS A 2 -1.58 72.74 21.40
N PRO A 3 -1.10 71.79 22.22
CA PRO A 3 -0.07 70.89 21.81
C PRO A 3 -0.69 69.74 21.00
N THR A 4 -0.09 69.49 19.84
CA THR A 4 -0.39 68.35 18.95
C THR A 4 0.15 67.03 19.55
N GLN A 5 -0.74 66.05 19.64
CA GLN A 5 -0.36 64.68 20.04
C GLN A 5 0.26 63.92 18.84
N PRO A 6 1.31 63.13 19.02
CA PRO A 6 1.81 62.25 17.97
C PRO A 6 0.99 60.99 17.84
N LEU A 7 0.54 60.73 16.63
CA LEU A 7 -0.17 59.55 16.19
C LEU A 7 0.78 58.33 16.28
N LYS A 8 0.52 57.45 17.25
CA LYS A 8 1.23 56.17 17.37
C LYS A 8 0.71 55.24 16.28
N PHE A 9 1.50 55.01 15.25
CA PHE A 9 1.31 53.92 14.31
C PHE A 9 1.54 52.58 15.02
N LEU A 10 0.47 51.86 15.35
CA LEU A 10 0.52 50.46 15.72
C LEU A 10 0.64 49.64 14.44
N LEU A 11 1.89 49.27 14.10
CA LEU A 11 2.17 48.28 13.09
C LEU A 11 1.76 46.89 13.67
N GLY A 12 0.52 46.48 13.36
CA GLY A 12 0.10 45.11 13.65
C GLY A 12 0.85 44.14 12.76
N LEU A 13 1.82 43.47 13.35
CA LEU A 13 2.49 42.33 12.74
C LEU A 13 1.50 41.18 12.66
N ALA A 14 0.81 41.04 11.54
CA ALA A 14 0.02 39.86 11.22
C ALA A 14 0.98 38.73 10.94
N ILE A 15 1.30 37.95 11.98
CA ILE A 15 1.99 36.65 11.83
C ILE A 15 0.96 35.71 11.21
N THR A 16 0.94 35.64 9.89
CA THR A 16 0.27 34.57 9.16
C THR A 16 1.04 33.28 9.41
N CYS A 17 0.63 32.55 10.44
CA CYS A 17 1.02 31.14 10.59
C CYS A 17 0.47 30.40 9.39
N LEU A 18 1.29 30.24 8.36
CA LEU A 18 1.05 29.28 7.28
C LEU A 18 1.16 27.89 7.90
N PHE A 19 0.06 27.40 8.44
CA PHE A 19 -0.07 25.97 8.71
C PHE A 19 -0.02 25.28 7.35
N SER A 20 1.13 24.72 7.00
CA SER A 20 1.24 23.73 5.93
C SER A 20 0.36 22.55 6.34
N ILE A 21 -0.88 22.56 5.89
CA ILE A 21 -1.74 21.39 5.99
C ILE A 21 -1.07 20.36 5.10
N ALA A 22 -0.35 19.41 5.70
CA ALA A 22 0.19 18.28 4.98
C ALA A 22 -0.99 17.63 4.24
N GLN A 23 -0.95 17.70 2.92
CA GLN A 23 -2.03 17.18 2.09
C GLN A 23 -1.99 15.66 2.18
N ALA A 24 -3.08 15.05 2.67
CA ALA A 24 -3.17 13.61 2.82
C ALA A 24 -2.91 12.90 1.48
N LYS A 25 -2.02 11.94 1.48
CA LYS A 25 -1.69 11.10 0.33
C LYS A 25 -2.74 9.99 0.21
N ILE A 26 -3.62 10.12 -0.77
CA ILE A 26 -4.66 9.12 -1.01
C ILE A 26 -4.07 7.95 -1.79
N ILE A 27 -4.09 6.78 -1.18
CA ILE A 27 -3.70 5.51 -1.80
C ILE A 27 -4.96 4.71 -2.12
N ASN A 28 -5.13 4.35 -3.36
CA ASN A 28 -6.24 3.53 -3.85
C ASN A 28 -5.72 2.38 -4.76
N PRO A 29 -6.58 1.40 -5.16
CA PRO A 29 -6.12 0.30 -6.00
C PRO A 29 -5.44 0.72 -7.32
N ASN A 30 -5.81 1.85 -7.92
CA ASN A 30 -5.15 2.31 -9.14
C ASN A 30 -3.70 2.74 -8.93
N ASN A 31 -3.35 3.23 -7.74
CA ASN A 31 -1.97 3.59 -7.39
C ASN A 31 -1.08 2.36 -7.26
N LEU A 32 -1.65 1.24 -6.78
CA LEU A 32 -0.90 0.02 -6.46
C LEU A 32 -0.94 -1.03 -7.57
N VAL A 33 -1.96 -1.01 -8.44
CA VAL A 33 -2.11 -1.98 -9.54
C VAL A 33 -1.83 -1.30 -10.87
N ASN A 34 -0.67 -1.55 -11.42
CA ASN A 34 -0.28 -1.12 -12.77
C ASN A 34 0.63 -2.16 -13.42
N LYS A 35 1.03 -1.99 -14.67
CA LYS A 35 1.89 -2.96 -15.38
C LYS A 35 3.24 -3.15 -14.69
N SER A 36 3.82 -2.06 -14.18
CA SER A 36 5.11 -2.08 -13.49
C SER A 36 5.03 -2.93 -12.23
N THR A 37 4.05 -2.65 -11.35
CA THR A 37 3.89 -3.39 -10.09
C THR A 37 3.53 -4.86 -10.30
N LEU A 38 2.71 -5.18 -11.32
CA LEU A 38 2.43 -6.56 -11.69
C LEU A 38 3.65 -7.27 -12.26
N GLY A 39 4.62 -6.55 -12.82
CA GLY A 39 5.92 -7.03 -13.24
C GLY A 39 7.00 -6.99 -12.14
N CYS A 40 6.59 -6.85 -10.89
CA CYS A 40 7.49 -6.75 -9.72
C CYS A 40 8.45 -5.54 -9.76
N ASN A 41 8.06 -4.47 -10.45
CA ASN A 41 8.84 -3.25 -10.52
C ASN A 41 8.05 -2.10 -9.86
N PHE A 42 8.31 -1.88 -8.59
CA PHE A 42 7.67 -0.84 -7.79
C PHE A 42 8.49 0.45 -7.82
N SER A 43 7.82 1.58 -7.85
CA SER A 43 8.48 2.86 -7.63
C SER A 43 8.94 2.98 -6.17
N SER A 44 9.93 3.83 -5.94
CA SER A 44 10.40 4.10 -4.57
C SER A 44 9.26 4.53 -3.65
N GLU A 45 8.32 5.35 -4.14
CA GLU A 45 7.17 5.81 -3.36
C GLU A 45 6.23 4.65 -2.98
N GLN A 46 5.97 3.73 -3.92
CA GLN A 46 5.14 2.55 -3.66
C GLN A 46 5.81 1.60 -2.67
N SER A 47 7.11 1.40 -2.79
CA SER A 47 7.88 0.55 -1.88
C SER A 47 7.91 1.14 -0.47
N VAL A 48 8.15 2.43 -0.33
CA VAL A 48 8.10 3.13 0.97
C VAL A 48 6.71 3.02 1.58
N PHE A 49 5.64 3.29 0.81
CA PHE A 49 4.28 3.14 1.31
C PHE A 49 4.01 1.72 1.83
N LEU A 50 4.36 0.67 1.09
CA LEU A 50 4.10 -0.72 1.49
C LEU A 50 4.89 -1.11 2.74
N SER A 51 6.13 -0.63 2.87
CA SER A 51 6.95 -0.83 4.08
C SER A 51 6.36 -0.12 5.29
N ASP A 52 5.96 1.14 5.15
CA ASP A 52 5.34 1.93 6.22
C ASP A 52 4.01 1.31 6.65
N PHE A 53 3.21 0.85 5.68
CA PHE A 53 1.94 0.18 5.94
C PHE A 53 2.13 -1.14 6.69
N TYR A 54 3.11 -1.95 6.29
CA TYR A 54 3.48 -3.17 6.99
C TYR A 54 3.85 -2.88 8.44
N GLY A 55 4.77 -1.95 8.66
CA GLY A 55 5.20 -1.55 10.00
C GLY A 55 4.10 -0.92 10.87
N ALA A 56 3.15 -0.20 10.24
CA ALA A 56 2.03 0.39 10.94
C ALA A 56 1.02 -0.66 11.43
N LEU A 57 0.74 -1.69 10.62
CA LEU A 57 -0.14 -2.78 11.02
C LEU A 57 0.44 -3.64 12.14
N LEU A 58 1.73 -3.92 12.10
CA LEU A 58 2.44 -4.62 13.20
C LEU A 58 2.34 -3.88 14.53
N LYS A 59 2.13 -2.57 14.51
CA LYS A 59 2.04 -1.71 15.70
C LYS A 59 0.62 -1.26 16.00
N ASP A 60 -0.40 -1.87 15.40
CA ASP A 60 -1.82 -1.50 15.54
C ASP A 60 -2.10 0.00 15.30
N LYS A 61 -1.33 0.61 14.39
CA LYS A 61 -1.45 2.03 14.08
C LYS A 61 -2.46 2.34 12.97
N VAL A 62 -3.15 1.35 12.43
CA VAL A 62 -4.16 1.55 11.39
C VAL A 62 -5.52 1.71 12.03
N ALA A 63 -6.13 2.87 11.83
CA ALA A 63 -7.49 3.13 12.28
C ALA A 63 -8.45 3.14 11.09
N SER A 64 -9.56 2.38 11.21
CA SER A 64 -10.66 2.55 10.28
C SER A 64 -11.41 3.83 10.64
N LYS A 65 -11.37 4.82 9.79
CA LYS A 65 -12.38 5.88 9.81
C LYS A 65 -13.56 5.42 9.00
N ASN A 66 -14.58 5.09 9.76
CA ASN A 66 -15.91 4.80 9.37
C ASN A 66 -16.29 5.31 8.00
N ILE A 67 -17.15 4.50 7.40
CA ILE A 67 -18.45 4.89 6.90
C ILE A 67 -18.41 5.01 5.40
N SER A 68 -19.43 4.59 4.76
CA SER A 68 -19.78 4.74 3.34
C SER A 68 -18.67 4.83 2.27
N GLY A 69 -17.40 5.12 2.62
CA GLY A 69 -16.28 5.27 1.67
C GLY A 69 -15.10 4.31 1.85
N ARG A 70 -15.14 3.40 2.84
CA ARG A 70 -14.00 2.49 3.10
C ARG A 70 -12.67 3.23 3.17
N LEU A 71 -12.60 4.20 4.06
CA LEU A 71 -11.42 5.01 4.32
C LEU A 71 -10.70 4.47 5.55
N TYR A 72 -9.39 4.32 5.44
CA TYR A 72 -8.52 3.95 6.55
C TYR A 72 -7.41 4.99 6.67
N THR A 73 -7.01 5.31 7.88
CA THR A 73 -5.89 6.20 8.15
C THR A 73 -4.79 5.43 8.86
N ILE A 74 -3.56 5.77 8.54
CA ILE A 74 -2.38 5.26 9.23
C ILE A 74 -1.95 6.33 10.22
N LYS A 75 -1.95 5.99 11.51
CA LYS A 75 -1.55 6.93 12.58
C LYS A 75 -0.09 7.32 12.40
N ASP A 76 0.21 8.57 12.65
CA ASP A 76 1.53 9.18 12.50
C ASP A 76 2.05 9.21 11.04
N SER A 77 1.13 9.16 10.07
CA SER A 77 1.44 9.32 8.66
C SER A 77 0.42 10.21 7.95
N ASP A 78 0.73 10.64 6.75
CA ASP A 78 -0.17 11.40 5.87
C ASP A 78 -0.96 10.51 4.90
N TYR A 79 -0.87 9.17 5.03
CA TYR A 79 -1.57 8.24 4.15
C TYR A 79 -3.03 8.03 4.53
N VAL A 80 -3.89 8.09 3.51
CA VAL A 80 -5.30 7.72 3.58
C VAL A 80 -5.57 6.64 2.54
N LEU A 81 -6.01 5.47 2.99
CA LEU A 81 -6.33 4.33 2.13
C LEU A 81 -7.81 4.40 1.73
N GLN A 82 -8.11 4.31 0.44
CA GLN A 82 -9.47 4.39 -0.09
C GLN A 82 -9.78 3.25 -1.05
N GLY A 83 -10.97 2.67 -0.95
CA GLY A 83 -11.45 1.66 -1.90
C GLY A 83 -11.00 0.23 -1.60
N PHE A 84 -10.52 -0.04 -0.39
CA PHE A 84 -10.20 -1.39 0.09
C PHE A 84 -11.34 -1.94 0.97
N TYR A 85 -11.60 -3.25 0.90
CA TYR A 85 -12.66 -3.90 1.66
C TYR A 85 -12.31 -4.10 3.12
N SER A 86 -11.10 -4.56 3.36
CA SER A 86 -10.56 -4.79 4.68
C SER A 86 -9.05 -4.62 4.68
N ILE A 87 -8.51 -4.47 5.86
CA ILE A 87 -7.09 -4.46 6.14
C ILE A 87 -6.86 -5.55 7.18
N GLY A 88 -5.88 -6.41 6.94
CA GLY A 88 -5.57 -7.50 7.84
C GLY A 88 -4.09 -7.78 7.97
N HIS A 89 -3.71 -8.20 9.15
CA HIS A 89 -2.42 -8.79 9.44
C HIS A 89 -2.63 -10.28 9.74
N ASN A 90 -1.81 -11.12 9.14
CA ASN A 90 -1.88 -12.55 9.32
C ASN A 90 -0.48 -13.12 9.46
N PHE A 91 -0.39 -14.15 10.27
CA PHE A 91 0.80 -14.92 10.51
C PHE A 91 0.52 -16.38 10.20
N ILE A 92 1.31 -16.97 9.32
CA ILE A 92 1.18 -18.36 8.93
C ILE A 92 2.50 -19.06 9.26
N HIS A 93 2.41 -20.09 10.09
CA HIS A 93 3.51 -20.98 10.40
C HIS A 93 3.19 -22.35 9.81
N LYS A 94 4.01 -22.80 8.87
CA LYS A 94 3.88 -24.12 8.28
C LYS A 94 5.26 -24.73 8.09
N ASP A 95 5.48 -25.84 8.77
CA ASP A 95 6.78 -26.54 8.79
C ASP A 95 7.91 -25.60 9.27
N LYS A 96 8.87 -25.29 8.40
CA LYS A 96 9.97 -24.38 8.69
C LYS A 96 9.77 -22.98 8.12
N ILE A 97 8.69 -22.78 7.38
CA ILE A 97 8.36 -21.51 6.73
C ILE A 97 7.47 -20.69 7.65
N ILE A 98 7.88 -19.48 7.94
CA ILE A 98 7.11 -18.51 8.67
C ILE A 98 6.78 -17.38 7.69
N LEU A 99 5.50 -17.21 7.39
CA LEU A 99 5.01 -16.14 6.54
C LEU A 99 4.17 -15.17 7.37
N GLU A 100 4.64 -13.96 7.47
CA GLU A 100 3.92 -12.84 8.06
C GLU A 100 3.54 -11.85 6.96
N TYR A 101 2.28 -11.41 6.93
CA TYR A 101 1.86 -10.45 5.91
C TYR A 101 0.77 -9.49 6.39
N THR A 102 0.78 -8.32 5.77
CA THR A 102 -0.25 -7.29 5.93
C THR A 102 -0.95 -7.07 4.60
N GLY A 103 -2.26 -7.28 4.57
CA GLY A 103 -3.04 -7.29 3.35
C GLY A 103 -4.09 -6.20 3.25
N LEU A 104 -4.24 -5.68 2.06
CA LEU A 104 -5.32 -4.82 1.61
C LEU A 104 -6.24 -5.65 0.74
N ASP A 105 -7.39 -6.04 1.27
CA ASP A 105 -8.38 -6.78 0.50
C ASP A 105 -9.18 -5.85 -0.41
N LEU A 106 -9.37 -6.29 -1.63
CA LEU A 106 -10.06 -5.53 -2.67
C LEU A 106 -10.81 -6.45 -3.63
N ASN A 107 -11.66 -5.88 -4.45
CA ASN A 107 -12.25 -6.55 -5.60
C ASN A 107 -12.11 -5.60 -6.79
N PHE A 108 -10.91 -5.53 -7.34
CA PHE A 108 -10.52 -4.54 -8.31
C PHE A 108 -10.20 -5.18 -9.65
N LYS A 109 -10.96 -4.78 -10.68
CA LYS A 109 -10.76 -5.31 -12.03
C LYS A 109 -9.88 -4.37 -12.84
N LYS A 110 -8.74 -4.85 -13.27
CA LYS A 110 -7.83 -4.14 -14.18
C LYS A 110 -7.11 -5.12 -15.10
N PHE A 111 -6.86 -4.75 -16.34
CA PHE A 111 -6.21 -5.58 -17.35
C PHE A 111 -6.86 -6.96 -17.52
N ASN A 112 -8.18 -7.03 -17.46
CA ASN A 112 -8.94 -8.28 -17.46
C ASN A 112 -8.62 -9.25 -16.31
N MET A 113 -8.00 -8.79 -15.24
CA MET A 113 -7.73 -9.55 -14.03
C MET A 113 -8.54 -8.99 -12.87
N ASN A 114 -9.05 -9.88 -12.01
CA ASN A 114 -9.66 -9.48 -10.74
C ASN A 114 -8.62 -9.62 -9.65
N ILE A 115 -8.17 -8.52 -9.12
CA ILE A 115 -7.23 -8.46 -8.01
C ILE A 115 -8.03 -8.51 -6.71
N LEU A 116 -7.75 -9.47 -5.85
CA LEU A 116 -8.47 -9.72 -4.61
C LEU A 116 -7.72 -9.22 -3.38
N ARG A 117 -6.41 -9.15 -3.46
CA ARG A 117 -5.55 -8.70 -2.36
C ARG A 117 -4.23 -8.15 -2.89
N ILE A 118 -3.71 -7.16 -2.18
CA ILE A 118 -2.32 -6.72 -2.26
C ILE A 118 -1.78 -6.82 -0.84
N ALA A 119 -0.62 -7.45 -0.66
CA ALA A 119 -0.02 -7.60 0.66
C ALA A 119 1.50 -7.40 0.61
N ALA A 120 2.03 -6.74 1.63
CA ALA A 120 3.44 -6.84 1.97
C ALA A 120 3.64 -8.09 2.83
N PHE A 121 4.75 -8.78 2.70
CA PHE A 121 5.07 -9.98 3.47
C PHE A 121 6.52 -10.01 3.90
N SER A 122 6.77 -10.67 5.01
CA SER A 122 8.08 -11.20 5.41
C SER A 122 7.97 -12.71 5.50
N GLU A 123 8.90 -13.43 4.92
CA GLU A 123 8.95 -14.88 4.91
C GLU A 123 10.32 -15.35 5.38
N ASN A 124 10.33 -16.19 6.40
CA ASN A 124 11.55 -16.87 6.84
C ASN A 124 11.48 -18.34 6.38
N ASP A 125 12.37 -18.72 5.47
CA ASP A 125 12.51 -20.08 4.99
C ASP A 125 13.89 -20.61 5.36
N ASN A 126 13.95 -21.46 6.37
CA ASN A 126 15.18 -22.11 6.85
C ASN A 126 16.31 -21.14 7.25
N GLY A 127 16.00 -19.93 7.68
CA GLY A 127 16.94 -18.90 8.07
C GLY A 127 17.19 -17.82 7.02
N ASP A 128 16.71 -18.03 5.80
CA ASP A 128 16.70 -16.98 4.77
C ASP A 128 15.44 -16.10 4.95
N GLU A 129 15.66 -14.84 5.23
CA GLU A 129 14.56 -13.86 5.37
C GLU A 129 14.34 -13.16 4.04
N ASN A 130 13.15 -13.34 3.48
CA ASN A 130 12.70 -12.67 2.28
C ASN A 130 11.62 -11.65 2.64
N PHE A 131 11.74 -10.45 2.11
CA PHE A 131 10.72 -9.41 2.18
C PHE A 131 10.19 -9.09 0.78
N GLY A 132 8.90 -8.77 0.69
CA GLY A 132 8.32 -8.42 -0.59
C GLY A 132 6.83 -8.13 -0.53
N TYR A 133 6.19 -8.27 -1.67
CA TYR A 133 4.74 -8.18 -1.77
C TYR A 133 4.19 -9.20 -2.74
N TYR A 134 2.89 -9.46 -2.57
CA TYR A 134 2.16 -10.30 -3.50
C TYR A 134 0.79 -9.74 -3.84
N PHE A 135 0.30 -10.17 -4.99
CA PHE A 135 -1.08 -9.98 -5.41
C PHE A 135 -1.80 -11.33 -5.38
N ILE A 136 -3.06 -11.33 -4.92
CA ILE A 136 -3.96 -12.46 -5.16
C ILE A 136 -4.86 -12.10 -6.32
N ILE A 137 -4.79 -12.90 -7.38
CA ILE A 137 -5.55 -12.72 -8.62
C ILE A 137 -6.53 -13.89 -8.76
N ARG A 138 -7.80 -13.59 -9.02
CA ARG A 138 -8.88 -14.59 -9.18
C ARG A 138 -8.78 -15.28 -10.54
N ASP A 139 -7.74 -16.02 -10.74
CA ASP A 139 -7.54 -16.91 -11.89
C ASP A 139 -6.45 -17.91 -11.56
N MET A 140 -6.40 -19.01 -12.29
CA MET A 140 -5.32 -19.98 -12.17
C MET A 140 -3.99 -19.39 -12.70
N PRO A 141 -2.82 -19.88 -12.23
CA PRO A 141 -1.50 -19.37 -12.66
C PRO A 141 -1.29 -19.35 -14.16
N GLU A 142 -1.75 -20.36 -14.89
CA GLU A 142 -1.60 -20.47 -16.34
C GLU A 142 -2.32 -19.32 -17.05
N LYS A 143 -3.56 -19.03 -16.64
CA LYS A 143 -4.35 -17.96 -17.21
C LYS A 143 -3.82 -16.58 -16.83
N THR A 144 -3.33 -16.44 -15.61
CA THR A 144 -2.64 -15.22 -15.15
C THR A 144 -1.38 -15.00 -15.97
N SER A 145 -0.54 -16.02 -16.14
CA SER A 145 0.67 -15.99 -16.99
C SER A 145 0.36 -15.55 -18.42
N GLN A 146 -0.68 -16.09 -19.02
CA GLN A 146 -1.09 -15.71 -20.37
C GLN A 146 -1.47 -14.21 -20.47
N ARG A 147 -2.19 -13.70 -19.46
CA ARG A 147 -2.55 -12.28 -19.42
C ARG A 147 -1.35 -11.37 -19.17
N MET A 148 -0.37 -11.81 -18.36
CA MET A 148 0.88 -11.08 -18.16
C MET A 148 1.64 -10.90 -19.49
N ARG A 149 1.78 -11.98 -20.27
CA ARG A 149 2.40 -11.89 -21.62
C ARG A 149 1.68 -10.88 -22.51
N TYR A 150 0.35 -10.86 -22.47
CA TYR A 150 -0.46 -9.88 -23.22
C TYR A 150 -0.17 -8.43 -22.84
N LEU A 151 0.27 -8.22 -21.59
CA LEU A 151 0.67 -6.91 -21.07
C LEU A 151 2.13 -6.55 -21.40
N GLY A 152 2.89 -7.48 -21.99
CA GLY A 152 4.32 -7.34 -22.20
C GLY A 152 5.14 -7.58 -20.95
N ILE A 153 4.57 -8.31 -19.97
CA ILE A 153 5.27 -8.71 -18.74
C ILE A 153 5.74 -10.16 -18.95
N GLU A 154 7.03 -10.39 -18.75
CA GLU A 154 7.64 -11.71 -18.93
C GLU A 154 7.39 -12.61 -17.71
N PRO A 155 6.47 -13.60 -17.79
CA PRO A 155 6.08 -14.41 -16.62
C PRO A 155 7.18 -15.29 -16.06
N GLN A 156 8.20 -15.61 -16.85
CA GLN A 156 9.33 -16.43 -16.39
C GLN A 156 10.16 -15.77 -15.29
N ASN A 157 10.05 -14.45 -15.16
CA ASN A 157 10.72 -13.68 -14.11
C ASN A 157 9.83 -13.48 -12.89
N LEU A 158 8.63 -14.07 -12.88
CA LEU A 158 7.65 -13.93 -11.81
C LEU A 158 7.42 -15.25 -11.10
N ILE A 159 7.20 -15.16 -9.79
CA ILE A 159 6.79 -16.31 -8.99
C ILE A 159 5.26 -16.36 -8.97
N LEU A 160 4.69 -17.34 -9.68
CA LEU A 160 3.25 -17.56 -9.76
C LEU A 160 2.88 -18.85 -9.05
N GLU A 161 2.28 -18.74 -7.89
CA GLU A 161 1.88 -19.87 -7.04
C GLU A 161 0.37 -20.07 -7.09
N LYS A 162 -0.09 -21.32 -7.04
CA LYS A 162 -1.50 -21.64 -6.87
C LYS A 162 -1.86 -21.61 -5.38
N THR A 163 -2.86 -20.82 -5.02
CA THR A 163 -3.41 -20.82 -3.66
C THR A 163 -4.34 -22.02 -3.45
N SER A 164 -4.64 -22.37 -2.20
CA SER A 164 -5.62 -23.41 -1.86
C SER A 164 -7.02 -23.15 -2.44
N ALA A 165 -7.39 -21.88 -2.62
CA ALA A 165 -8.64 -21.48 -3.25
C ALA A 165 -8.61 -21.50 -4.79
N GLY A 166 -7.51 -21.95 -5.42
CA GLY A 166 -7.35 -22.02 -6.86
C GLY A 166 -7.02 -20.69 -7.54
N ASN A 167 -6.79 -19.64 -6.77
CA ASN A 167 -6.34 -18.34 -7.28
C ASN A 167 -4.82 -18.34 -7.53
N THR A 168 -4.32 -17.31 -8.21
CA THR A 168 -2.90 -17.07 -8.35
C THR A 168 -2.40 -16.14 -7.25
N ARG A 169 -1.31 -16.52 -6.58
CA ARG A 169 -0.45 -15.60 -5.85
C ARG A 169 0.71 -15.21 -6.77
N LEU A 170 0.75 -13.95 -7.18
CA LEU A 170 1.89 -13.36 -7.85
C LEU A 170 2.78 -12.76 -6.77
N LYS A 171 3.95 -13.34 -6.56
CA LYS A 171 4.88 -12.99 -5.48
C LYS A 171 6.07 -12.21 -6.07
N CYS A 172 6.40 -11.10 -5.45
CA CYS A 172 7.51 -10.24 -5.79
C CYS A 172 8.44 -10.17 -4.58
N ILE A 173 9.63 -10.71 -4.71
CA ILE A 173 10.66 -10.63 -3.68
C ILE A 173 11.48 -9.37 -3.92
N LEU A 174 11.62 -8.55 -2.87
CA LEU A 174 12.58 -7.48 -2.83
C LEU A 174 13.89 -8.08 -2.30
N VAL A 175 14.89 -8.10 -3.14
CA VAL A 175 16.24 -8.45 -2.67
C VAL A 175 16.71 -7.30 -1.80
N GLY A 176 16.95 -7.58 -0.54
CA GLY A 176 17.54 -6.65 0.42
C GLY A 176 19.02 -6.37 0.12
#